data_b44d0cc31488ccfbdf1d7d345644c43f
#
_entry.id   b44d0cc31488ccfbdf1d7d345644c43f
#
_cell.length_a   1.000
_cell.length_b   1.000
_cell.length_c   1.000
_cell.angle_alpha   90.00
_cell.angle_beta   90.00
_cell.angle_gamma   90.00
#
_symmetry.space_group_name_H-M   'P 1'
#
loop_
_entity.id
_entity.type
_entity.pdbx_description
1 polymer ?
#
loop_
_entity_poly.entity_id
_entity_poly.type
_entity_poly.pdbx_seq_one_letter_code
_entity_poly.pdbx_strand_id
1 'polypeptide(L)'
;MIMDHKQDEAFQNPAETLTVDLSQGIALDKLSPLDTIRLQTRNSHYRIFLLDPQTGRALIEGGPFPEPVDALVNGSVTTSRFKPGWIGVGMRLEFWTDGKLTSTSPVQSYHVEAHTPVEAMASLCK
;
A
#
# COMPACT_ATOMS: atom_id res chain seq x y z
N MET A 1 16.85 -5.75 -23.57
CA MET A 1 16.96 -5.83 -23.33
C MET A 1 16.90 -5.99 -22.94
N ILE A 2 16.36 -5.75 -22.66
CA ILE A 2 16.22 -5.81 -22.36
C ILE A 2 15.92 -6.05 -21.84
N MET A 3 15.58 -5.96 -21.79
CA MET A 3 15.44 -6.19 -21.45
C MET A 3 15.33 -6.59 -20.95
N ASP A 4 14.91 -6.59 -20.91
CA ASP A 4 14.98 -7.01 -20.63
C ASP A 4 14.88 -7.40 -20.08
N HIS A 5 14.52 -7.58 -20.06
CA HIS A 5 14.69 -7.97 -19.85
C HIS A 5 14.78 -8.23 -19.30
N LYS A 6 14.55 -8.30 -19.18
CA LYS A 6 14.75 -8.46 -18.89
C LYS A 6 14.93 -8.49 -18.31
N GLN A 7 14.55 -8.34 -18.13
CA GLN A 7 14.80 -8.24 -17.93
C GLN A 7 14.88 -8.37 -17.24
N ASP A 8 14.59 -8.50 -17.22
CA ASP A 8 14.80 -8.50 -16.87
C ASP A 8 14.82 -8.66 -16.08
N GLU A 9 14.60 -8.63 -15.94
CA GLU A 9 14.75 -8.52 -15.49
C GLU A 9 14.78 -8.41 -14.74
N ALA A 10 14.64 -8.49 -14.83
CA ALA A 10 14.75 -8.03 -14.38
C ALA A 10 14.66 -8.07 -13.76
N PHE A 11 14.21 -8.00 -13.60
CA PHE A 11 14.25 -7.86 -13.44
C PHE A 11 14.14 -8.14 -12.69
N GLN A 12 13.95 -8.27 -12.66
CA GLN A 12 13.89 -8.21 -12.26
C GLN A 12 13.97 -8.08 -11.49
N ASN A 13 13.86 -7.90 -11.57
CA ASN A 13 14.01 -7.39 -11.07
C ASN A 13 14.03 -6.95 -10.75
N PRO A 14 13.96 -6.67 -10.81
CA PRO A 14 13.84 -5.93 -10.67
C PRO A 14 13.93 -5.47 -10.66
N ALA A 15 13.71 -4.98 -10.82
CA ALA A 15 13.65 -4.32 -10.85
C ALA A 15 13.67 -4.07 -11.07
N GLU A 16 13.67 -3.78 -11.22
CA GLU A 16 13.69 -3.19 -11.62
C GLU A 16 13.20 -3.06 -12.49
N THR A 17 12.69 -3.45 -12.58
CA THR A 17 12.23 -3.07 -13.72
C THR A 17 11.66 -1.74 -13.74
N LEU A 18 11.77 -1.11 -14.71
CA LEU A 18 11.42 0.26 -14.81
C LEU A 18 10.04 0.49 -15.32
N THR A 19 9.40 -0.56 -15.81
CA THR A 19 8.04 -0.51 -16.30
C THR A 19 7.09 -0.82 -15.15
N VAL A 20 6.09 0.02 -14.95
CA VAL A 20 5.09 -0.21 -13.92
C VAL A 20 4.09 -1.22 -14.44
N ASP A 21 3.96 -2.32 -13.73
CA ASP A 21 2.94 -3.30 -14.02
C ASP A 21 1.69 -2.96 -13.21
N LEU A 22 0.72 -2.35 -13.86
CA LEU A 22 -0.47 -1.89 -13.19
C LEU A 22 -1.36 -3.03 -12.68
N SER A 23 -1.06 -4.27 -13.08
CA SER A 23 -1.80 -5.42 -12.55
C SER A 23 -1.29 -5.85 -11.19
N GLN A 24 -0.07 -5.42 -10.79
CA GLN A 24 0.48 -5.78 -9.49
C GLN A 24 0.03 -4.79 -8.44
N GLY A 25 -0.93 -5.21 -7.66
CA GLY A 25 -1.46 -4.37 -6.62
C GLY A 25 -2.76 -4.93 -6.10
N ILE A 26 -3.42 -4.14 -5.28
CA ILE A 26 -4.66 -4.58 -4.67
C ILE A 26 -5.61 -3.38 -4.52
N ALA A 27 -6.88 -3.62 -4.81
CA ALA A 27 -7.92 -2.64 -4.58
C ALA A 27 -8.33 -2.68 -3.11
N LEU A 28 -8.47 -1.52 -2.50
CA LEU A 28 -8.84 -1.44 -1.08
C LEU A 28 -10.22 -2.07 -0.83
N ASP A 29 -11.15 -1.95 -1.78
CA ASP A 29 -12.49 -2.49 -1.60
C ASP A 29 -12.54 -4.01 -1.64
N LYS A 30 -11.43 -4.66 -1.97
CA LYS A 30 -11.30 -6.13 -1.87
C LYS A 30 -10.87 -6.57 -0.49
N LEU A 31 -10.53 -5.64 0.39
CA LEU A 31 -10.09 -5.94 1.74
C LEU A 31 -11.26 -5.79 2.70
N SER A 32 -11.04 -6.25 3.92
CA SER A 32 -12.04 -6.16 4.98
C SER A 32 -11.66 -5.09 5.98
N PRO A 33 -12.63 -4.53 6.70
CA PRO A 33 -12.30 -3.61 7.79
C PRO A 33 -11.33 -4.26 8.75
N LEU A 34 -10.38 -3.47 9.24
CA LEU A 34 -9.34 -3.85 10.19
C LEU A 34 -8.24 -4.73 9.62
N ASP A 35 -8.25 -5.00 8.33
CA ASP A 35 -7.07 -5.61 7.69
C ASP A 35 -5.90 -4.65 7.80
N THR A 36 -4.70 -5.20 7.96
CA THR A 36 -3.48 -4.42 8.03
C THR A 36 -2.66 -4.65 6.78
N ILE A 37 -2.20 -3.57 6.17
CA ILE A 37 -1.35 -3.63 5.00
C ILE A 37 0.04 -3.17 5.39
N ARG A 38 1.01 -4.06 5.24
CA ARG A 38 2.41 -3.69 5.42
C ARG A 38 2.94 -3.30 4.07
N LEU A 39 3.50 -2.10 3.99
CA LEU A 39 3.93 -1.51 2.74
C LEU A 39 5.41 -1.21 2.83
N GLN A 40 6.16 -1.68 1.86
CA GLN A 40 7.55 -1.27 1.72
C GLN A 40 7.68 -0.39 0.49
N THR A 41 8.14 0.82 0.70
CA THR A 41 8.46 1.73 -0.39
C THR A 41 9.98 1.80 -0.51
N ARG A 42 10.44 2.52 -1.51
CA ARG A 42 11.88 2.66 -1.72
C ARG A 42 12.58 3.23 -0.49
N ASN A 43 11.96 4.16 0.21
CA ASN A 43 12.62 4.87 1.31
C ASN A 43 12.12 4.48 2.69
N SER A 44 10.97 3.83 2.82
CA SER A 44 10.34 3.66 4.12
C SER A 44 9.48 2.41 4.18
N HIS A 45 9.15 2.02 5.41
CA HIS A 45 8.16 1.00 5.69
C HIS A 45 6.96 1.67 6.32
N TYR A 46 5.76 1.23 5.93
CA TYR A 46 4.52 1.73 6.50
C TYR A 46 3.66 0.58 6.93
N ARG A 47 2.85 0.83 7.94
CA ARG A 47 1.79 -0.08 8.33
C ARG A 47 0.48 0.69 8.23
N ILE A 48 -0.43 0.18 7.43
CA ILE A 48 -1.71 0.81 7.17
C ILE A 48 -2.79 -0.07 7.78
N PHE A 49 -3.47 0.46 8.78
CA PHE A 49 -4.55 -0.24 9.44
C PHE A 49 -5.86 0.29 8.85
N LEU A 50 -6.49 -0.53 8.00
CA LEU A 50 -7.61 -0.09 7.20
C LEU A 50 -8.88 -0.11 8.02
N LEU A 51 -9.48 1.06 8.23
CA LEU A 51 -10.70 1.18 9.01
C LEU A 51 -11.94 1.02 8.15
N ASP A 52 -11.93 1.61 6.96
CA ASP A 52 -13.07 1.55 6.06
C ASP A 52 -12.56 1.38 4.62
N PRO A 53 -12.66 0.14 4.08
CA PRO A 53 -12.18 -0.13 2.72
C PRO A 53 -12.89 0.68 1.64
N GLN A 54 -14.13 1.09 1.87
CA GLN A 54 -14.91 1.81 0.87
C GLN A 54 -14.46 3.24 0.71
N THR A 55 -14.09 3.88 1.81
CA THR A 55 -13.67 5.28 1.77
C THR A 55 -12.16 5.45 1.76
N GLY A 56 -11.42 4.42 2.17
CA GLY A 56 -9.97 4.50 2.32
C GLY A 56 -9.52 5.01 3.67
N ARG A 57 -10.45 5.17 4.61
CA ARG A 57 -10.09 5.64 5.94
C ARG A 57 -9.22 4.62 6.65
N ALA A 58 -8.13 5.09 7.24
CA ALA A 58 -7.11 4.21 7.81
C ALA A 58 -6.31 4.92 8.89
N LEU A 59 -5.54 4.13 9.61
CA LEU A 59 -4.45 4.65 10.44
C LEU A 59 -3.15 4.27 9.75
N ILE A 60 -2.23 5.21 9.64
CA ILE A 60 -0.94 4.97 8.99
C ILE A 60 0.18 5.26 9.98
N GLU A 61 1.12 4.32 10.04
CA GLU A 61 2.30 4.41 10.87
C GLU A 61 3.51 4.05 10.02
N GLY A 62 4.64 4.67 10.31
CA GLY A 62 5.88 4.42 9.57
C GLY A 62 6.33 5.65 8.79
N GLY A 63 7.45 5.55 8.08
CA GLY A 63 8.01 6.69 7.39
C GLY A 63 8.16 7.87 8.33
N PRO A 64 7.55 9.03 8.01
CA PRO A 64 7.64 10.21 8.88
C PRO A 64 6.70 10.14 10.09
N PHE A 65 5.92 9.06 10.23
CA PHE A 65 4.93 8.96 11.30
C PHE A 65 5.37 7.90 12.33
N PRO A 66 5.98 8.33 13.45
CA PRO A 66 6.41 7.35 14.48
C PRO A 66 5.25 6.71 15.21
N GLU A 67 4.06 7.32 15.16
CA GLU A 67 2.85 6.78 15.77
C GLU A 67 1.74 6.79 14.75
N PRO A 68 0.71 5.95 14.92
CA PRO A 68 -0.40 5.91 13.98
C PRO A 68 -1.09 7.26 13.88
N VAL A 69 -1.38 7.67 12.65
CA VAL A 69 -2.11 8.91 12.38
C VAL A 69 -3.34 8.60 11.55
N ASP A 70 -4.41 9.37 11.75
CA ASP A 70 -5.59 9.28 10.91
C ASP A 70 -5.24 9.67 9.49
N ALA A 71 -5.73 8.89 8.54
CA ALA A 71 -5.46 9.15 7.14
C ALA A 71 -6.65 8.75 6.29
N LEU A 72 -6.70 9.33 5.10
CA LEU A 72 -7.64 8.94 4.07
C LEU A 72 -6.82 8.56 2.85
N VAL A 73 -6.78 7.27 2.54
CA VAL A 73 -6.02 6.77 1.42
C VAL A 73 -6.79 7.04 0.14
N ASN A 74 -6.19 7.80 -0.76
CA ASN A 74 -6.81 8.14 -2.03
C ASN A 74 -6.60 7.06 -3.07
N GLY A 75 -5.38 6.56 -3.16
CA GLY A 75 -5.01 5.59 -4.18
C GLY A 75 -3.55 5.71 -4.53
N SER A 76 -3.21 5.28 -5.73
CA SER A 76 -1.83 5.26 -6.19
C SER A 76 -1.64 6.20 -7.36
N VAL A 77 -0.46 6.83 -7.42
CA VAL A 77 -0.14 7.79 -8.48
C VAL A 77 1.19 7.45 -9.15
N THR A 78 1.25 7.76 -10.42
CA THR A 78 2.51 7.86 -11.16
C THR A 78 2.57 9.27 -11.72
N THR A 79 3.60 9.58 -12.51
CA THR A 79 3.72 10.92 -13.11
C THR A 79 2.54 11.26 -14.01
N SER A 80 1.87 10.26 -14.57
CA SER A 80 0.83 10.51 -15.57
C SER A 80 -0.51 9.84 -15.23
N ARG A 81 -0.59 9.11 -14.12
CA ARG A 81 -1.81 8.36 -13.80
C ARG A 81 -2.13 8.43 -12.32
N PHE A 82 -3.42 8.34 -12.06
CA PHE A 82 -3.94 8.17 -10.71
C PHE A 82 -4.94 7.03 -10.74
N LYS A 83 -4.76 6.05 -9.84
CA LYS A 83 -5.68 4.93 -9.71
C LYS A 83 -6.31 4.97 -8.33
N PRO A 84 -7.58 5.38 -8.24
CA PRO A 84 -8.24 5.52 -6.94
C PRO A 84 -8.43 4.18 -6.25
N GLY A 85 -8.30 4.19 -4.92
CA GLY A 85 -8.54 3.01 -4.10
C GLY A 85 -7.62 1.84 -4.40
N TRP A 86 -6.43 2.10 -4.89
CA TRP A 86 -5.50 1.06 -5.34
C TRP A 86 -4.14 1.25 -4.67
N ILE A 87 -3.54 0.13 -4.23
CA ILE A 87 -2.15 0.12 -3.81
C ILE A 87 -1.39 -0.66 -4.87
N GLY A 88 -0.49 0.01 -5.57
CA GLY A 88 0.19 -0.59 -6.71
C GLY A 88 1.70 -0.58 -6.58
N VAL A 89 2.31 -1.72 -6.92
CA VAL A 89 3.76 -1.83 -6.97
C VAL A 89 4.28 -0.95 -8.09
N GLY A 90 5.31 -0.18 -7.79
CA GLY A 90 5.89 0.79 -8.73
C GLY A 90 5.23 2.16 -8.70
N MET A 91 4.12 2.29 -7.99
CA MET A 91 3.40 3.54 -7.87
C MET A 91 3.61 4.13 -6.48
N ARG A 92 3.33 5.40 -6.32
CA ARG A 92 3.38 6.06 -5.01
C ARG A 92 1.99 6.00 -4.39
N LEU A 93 1.92 5.71 -3.10
CA LEU A 93 0.65 5.76 -2.38
C LEU A 93 0.38 7.21 -1.99
N GLU A 94 -0.83 7.67 -2.25
CA GLU A 94 -1.25 9.03 -1.94
C GLU A 94 -2.35 9.00 -0.88
N PHE A 95 -2.21 9.83 0.13
CA PHE A 95 -3.21 9.90 1.20
C PHE A 95 -3.24 11.28 1.84
N TRP A 96 -4.38 11.59 2.43
CA TRP A 96 -4.55 12.81 3.23
C TRP A 96 -4.29 12.47 4.68
N THR A 97 -3.57 13.33 5.37
CA THR A 97 -3.41 13.25 6.81
C THR A 97 -3.19 14.66 7.34
N ASP A 98 -3.90 14.99 8.41
CA ASP A 98 -3.80 16.30 9.05
C ASP A 98 -4.00 17.44 8.04
N GLY A 99 -4.96 17.27 7.12
CA GLY A 99 -5.26 18.26 6.11
C GLY A 99 -4.24 18.43 5.01
N LYS A 100 -3.24 17.55 4.97
CA LYS A 100 -2.18 17.61 3.95
C LYS A 100 -2.19 16.39 3.07
N LEU A 101 -1.98 16.62 1.79
CA LEU A 101 -1.84 15.54 0.83
C LEU A 101 -0.39 15.07 0.86
N THR A 102 -0.22 13.77 1.09
CA THR A 102 1.10 13.16 1.24
C THR A 102 1.20 12.01 0.27
N SER A 103 2.37 11.81 -0.31
CA SER A 103 2.64 10.62 -1.12
C SER A 103 3.93 9.98 -0.68
N THR A 104 3.97 8.64 -0.80
CA THR A 104 5.15 7.86 -0.45
C THR A 104 6.14 7.85 -1.62
N SER A 105 7.34 7.33 -1.37
CA SER A 105 8.18 6.88 -2.48
C SER A 105 7.54 5.66 -3.13
N PRO A 106 8.01 5.24 -4.31
CA PRO A 106 7.36 4.12 -5.01
C PRO A 106 7.30 2.86 -4.18
N VAL A 107 6.16 2.21 -4.22
CA VAL A 107 5.91 0.96 -3.50
C VAL A 107 6.71 -0.15 -4.15
N GLN A 108 7.47 -0.88 -3.34
CA GLN A 108 8.25 -2.03 -3.80
C GLN A 108 7.51 -3.33 -3.56
N SER A 109 6.81 -3.41 -2.43
CA SER A 109 6.05 -4.60 -2.09
C SER A 109 4.99 -4.27 -1.07
N TYR A 110 4.00 -5.13 -0.95
CA TYR A 110 2.99 -5.02 0.08
C TYR A 110 2.61 -6.41 0.57
N HIS A 111 2.10 -6.46 1.79
CA HIS A 111 1.64 -7.69 2.40
C HIS A 111 0.38 -7.37 3.21
N VAL A 112 -0.67 -8.13 3.00
CA VAL A 112 -1.93 -7.94 3.71
C VAL A 112 -2.05 -8.98 4.82
N GLU A 113 -2.27 -8.49 6.04
CA GLU A 113 -2.54 -9.33 7.19
C GLU A 113 -4.02 -9.19 7.49
N ALA A 114 -4.77 -10.22 7.20
CA ALA A 114 -6.20 -10.18 7.40
C ALA A 114 -6.53 -10.19 8.88
N HIS A 115 -7.48 -9.32 9.24
CA HIS A 115 -8.05 -9.38 10.58
C HIS A 115 -9.14 -10.44 10.55
N THR A 116 -8.98 -11.48 11.39
CA THR A 116 -9.99 -12.53 11.43
C THR A 116 -10.83 -12.39 12.70
N PRO A 117 -12.13 -12.13 12.55
CA PRO A 117 -13.02 -12.04 13.70
C PRO A 117 -12.96 -13.27 14.59
N VAL A 118 -12.76 -14.44 13.99
CA VAL A 118 -12.64 -15.68 14.76
C VAL A 118 -11.47 -15.62 15.72
N GLU A 119 -10.31 -15.16 15.25
CA GLU A 119 -9.16 -15.01 16.11
C GLU A 119 -9.40 -13.98 17.21
N ALA A 120 -10.02 -12.86 16.85
CA ALA A 120 -10.32 -11.83 17.80
C ALA A 120 -11.27 -12.37 18.88
N MET A 121 -12.29 -13.12 18.48
CA MET A 121 -13.23 -13.70 19.41
C MET A 121 -12.56 -14.74 20.31
N ALA A 122 -11.70 -15.57 19.74
CA ALA A 122 -10.96 -16.55 20.51
C ALA A 122 -10.09 -15.88 21.57
N SER A 123 -9.47 -14.78 21.22
CA SER A 123 -8.67 -14.00 22.18
C SER A 123 -9.53 -13.42 23.28
N LEU A 124 -10.70 -12.93 22.95
CA LEU A 124 -11.59 -12.34 23.93
C LEU A 124 -12.21 -13.37 24.87
N CYS A 125 -12.40 -14.57 24.37
CA CYS A 125 -13.00 -15.64 25.17
C CYS A 125 -12.03 -16.31 26.11
N LYS A 126 -10.79 -16.02 25.98
CA LYS A 126 -9.74 -16.54 26.88
C LYS A 126 -9.49 -15.60 28.03
#